data_73281d12f4c92942aad64618b53f5f49
#
_entry.id   73281d12f4c92942aad64618b53f5f49
#
_cell.length_a   1.000
_cell.length_b   1.000
_cell.length_c   1.000
_cell.angle_alpha   90.00
_cell.angle_beta   90.00
_cell.angle_gamma   90.00
#
_symmetry.space_group_name_H-M   'P 1'
#
loop_
_entity.id
_entity.type
_entity.pdbx_description
1 polymer ?
#
loop_
_entity_poly.entity_id
_entity_poly.type
_entity_poly.pdbx_seq_one_letter_code
_entity_poly.pdbx_strand_id
1 'polypeptide(L)'
;MTDRIAIFGYGPVGRATAARLMAEGREVIVAQRNAPRNLPKRATFAPVDALDSDAVANAVRGSGQFVVAIGFPYSGILWRDVWPRAISNFVAACKATGARMVFMDDLYMYGPRTTPLTETMPLSYYGLKPAARSAATRIWMVAAAAGEARVAALRAPDFYGPGVGLSFLGDTSIGKLAQDKPAVFVGSPDVLHDYAYVPDIAGAVTTLLDAPDAAFGQAWQYALRANPDDARYPANRRRHAGCEAAHQRDACLDAGPERHVLALLRELKEMRFQWDRPYQVDASRFKAAFWSDVTPFETGVPETALAFRDESKPRR
;
A
#
# COMPACT_ATOMS: atom_id res chain seq x y z
N MET A 1 -25.91 -8.27 10.70
CA MET A 1 -25.09 -7.80 9.56
C MET A 1 -24.33 -9.02 9.06
N THR A 2 -24.29 -9.25 7.75
CA THR A 2 -23.53 -10.35 7.17
C THR A 2 -22.05 -10.11 7.43
N ASP A 3 -21.34 -11.12 7.93
CA ASP A 3 -19.89 -11.07 8.21
C ASP A 3 -19.05 -11.21 6.93
N ARG A 4 -19.64 -10.73 5.83
CA ARG A 4 -19.14 -10.81 4.46
C ARG A 4 -18.43 -9.52 4.08
N ILE A 5 -17.19 -9.64 3.60
CA ILE A 5 -16.34 -8.50 3.24
C ILE A 5 -15.84 -8.66 1.81
N ALA A 6 -16.08 -7.65 0.98
CA ALA A 6 -15.50 -7.56 -0.35
C ALA A 6 -14.13 -6.87 -0.27
N ILE A 7 -13.11 -7.49 -0.87
CA ILE A 7 -11.76 -6.94 -0.98
C ILE A 7 -11.48 -6.64 -2.45
N PHE A 8 -11.40 -5.36 -2.78
CA PHE A 8 -11.04 -4.90 -4.12
C PHE A 8 -9.52 -4.84 -4.24
N GLY A 9 -8.97 -5.70 -5.10
CA GLY A 9 -7.54 -5.89 -5.29
C GLY A 9 -6.95 -7.02 -4.43
N TYR A 10 -6.22 -7.92 -5.09
CA TYR A 10 -5.59 -9.09 -4.45
C TYR A 10 -4.06 -9.06 -4.62
N GLY A 11 -3.48 -7.86 -4.46
CA GLY A 11 -2.06 -7.62 -4.29
C GLY A 11 -1.58 -8.03 -2.89
N PRO A 12 -0.34 -7.70 -2.49
CA PRO A 12 0.21 -8.10 -1.19
C PRO A 12 -0.71 -7.76 -0.01
N VAL A 13 -1.18 -6.52 0.08
CA VAL A 13 -2.10 -6.08 1.15
C VAL A 13 -3.44 -6.82 1.10
N GLY A 14 -4.07 -6.89 -0.08
CA GLY A 14 -5.35 -7.59 -0.23
C GLY A 14 -5.27 -9.07 0.12
N ARG A 15 -4.17 -9.75 -0.23
CA ARG A 15 -3.91 -11.16 0.14
C ARG A 15 -3.74 -11.33 1.65
N ALA A 16 -2.92 -10.50 2.27
CA ALA A 16 -2.70 -10.55 3.71
C ALA A 16 -3.98 -10.26 4.49
N THR A 17 -4.76 -9.25 4.07
CA THR A 17 -6.06 -8.93 4.66
C THR A 17 -7.06 -10.07 4.50
N ALA A 18 -7.16 -10.66 3.30
CA ALA A 18 -8.04 -11.80 3.05
C ALA A 18 -7.68 -13.01 3.93
N ALA A 19 -6.39 -13.32 4.04
CA ALA A 19 -5.90 -14.43 4.87
C ALA A 19 -6.28 -14.22 6.35
N ARG A 20 -6.09 -13.00 6.86
CA ARG A 20 -6.43 -12.65 8.25
C ARG A 20 -7.94 -12.75 8.51
N LEU A 21 -8.76 -12.15 7.66
CA LEU A 21 -10.22 -12.19 7.79
C LEU A 21 -10.75 -13.63 7.73
N MET A 22 -10.23 -14.47 6.84
CA MET A 22 -10.60 -15.89 6.77
C MET A 22 -10.15 -16.68 8.00
N ALA A 23 -9.00 -16.36 8.59
CA ALA A 23 -8.55 -16.96 9.84
C ALA A 23 -9.48 -16.59 11.02
N GLU A 24 -10.05 -15.38 10.98
CA GLU A 24 -11.07 -14.91 11.93
C GLU A 24 -12.48 -15.48 11.63
N GLY A 25 -12.63 -16.32 10.61
CA GLY A 25 -13.91 -16.97 10.25
C GLY A 25 -14.81 -16.13 9.35
N ARG A 26 -14.36 -14.98 8.86
CA ARG A 26 -15.16 -14.07 8.03
C ARG A 26 -15.26 -14.56 6.59
N GLU A 27 -16.36 -14.22 5.93
CA GLU A 27 -16.62 -14.53 4.53
C GLU A 27 -15.94 -13.48 3.63
N VAL A 28 -15.07 -13.90 2.71
CA VAL A 28 -14.28 -13.00 1.87
C VAL A 28 -14.65 -13.16 0.41
N ILE A 29 -14.96 -12.02 -0.25
CA ILE A 29 -15.04 -11.90 -1.70
C ILE A 29 -13.80 -11.16 -2.18
N VAL A 30 -13.08 -11.76 -3.12
CA VAL A 30 -11.98 -11.09 -3.85
C VAL A 30 -12.53 -10.51 -5.13
N ALA A 31 -12.55 -9.18 -5.21
CA ALA A 31 -13.08 -8.41 -6.33
C ALA A 31 -11.93 -7.79 -7.13
N GLN A 32 -11.70 -8.25 -8.34
CA GLN A 32 -10.74 -7.70 -9.30
C GLN A 32 -11.02 -8.20 -10.72
N ARG A 33 -10.36 -7.65 -11.74
CA ARG A 33 -10.65 -7.97 -13.14
C ARG A 33 -10.45 -9.45 -13.49
N ASN A 34 -9.34 -10.04 -13.05
CA ASN A 34 -8.97 -11.40 -13.39
C ASN A 34 -8.87 -12.26 -12.14
N ALA A 35 -9.30 -13.51 -12.22
CA ALA A 35 -9.18 -14.44 -11.12
C ALA A 35 -7.72 -14.64 -10.71
N PRO A 36 -7.38 -14.51 -9.41
CA PRO A 36 -6.03 -14.77 -8.96
C PRO A 36 -5.72 -16.27 -9.04
N ARG A 37 -4.50 -16.62 -9.46
CA ARG A 37 -4.07 -18.03 -9.60
C ARG A 37 -4.14 -18.82 -8.29
N ASN A 38 -3.94 -18.15 -7.16
CA ASN A 38 -3.84 -18.75 -5.83
C ASN A 38 -4.98 -18.26 -4.93
N LEU A 39 -6.21 -18.24 -5.43
CA LEU A 39 -7.37 -17.91 -4.61
C LEU A 39 -7.61 -19.03 -3.59
N PRO A 40 -7.69 -18.75 -2.28
CA PRO A 40 -8.04 -19.74 -1.27
C PRO A 40 -9.45 -20.32 -1.53
N LYS A 41 -9.63 -21.62 -1.29
CA LYS A 41 -10.92 -22.30 -1.49
C LYS A 41 -12.09 -21.69 -0.70
N ARG A 42 -11.79 -20.99 0.40
CA ARG A 42 -12.80 -20.33 1.25
C ARG A 42 -13.17 -18.92 0.78
N ALA A 43 -12.44 -18.36 -0.20
CA ALA A 43 -12.75 -17.06 -0.77
C ALA A 43 -13.57 -17.21 -2.04
N THR A 44 -14.54 -16.32 -2.23
CA THR A 44 -15.31 -16.21 -3.47
C THR A 44 -14.64 -15.20 -4.39
N PHE A 45 -14.64 -15.46 -5.69
CA PHE A 45 -14.15 -14.52 -6.69
C PHE A 45 -15.29 -13.78 -7.37
N ALA A 46 -15.15 -12.46 -7.51
CA ALA A 46 -16.03 -11.61 -8.31
C ALA A 46 -15.21 -10.86 -9.38
N PRO A 47 -15.48 -11.06 -10.68
CA PRO A 47 -14.83 -10.28 -11.73
C PRO A 47 -15.35 -8.84 -11.73
N VAL A 48 -14.50 -7.87 -11.36
CA VAL A 48 -14.87 -6.47 -11.21
C VAL A 48 -13.78 -5.56 -11.77
N ASP A 49 -14.16 -4.62 -12.62
CA ASP A 49 -13.31 -3.46 -12.92
C ASP A 49 -13.71 -2.31 -11.97
N ALA A 50 -12.73 -1.77 -11.24
CA ALA A 50 -12.95 -0.62 -10.36
C ALA A 50 -13.43 0.65 -11.08
N LEU A 51 -13.28 0.69 -12.41
CA LEU A 51 -13.76 1.78 -13.26
C LEU A 51 -15.20 1.59 -13.76
N ASP A 52 -15.84 0.48 -13.42
CA ASP A 52 -17.24 0.18 -13.70
C ASP A 52 -18.06 0.33 -12.40
N SER A 53 -18.88 1.38 -12.36
CA SER A 53 -19.69 1.74 -11.18
C SER A 53 -20.68 0.65 -10.79
N ASP A 54 -21.34 0.03 -11.78
CA ASP A 54 -22.34 -0.99 -11.53
C ASP A 54 -21.72 -2.29 -11.04
N ALA A 55 -20.58 -2.69 -11.63
CA ALA A 55 -19.82 -3.84 -11.19
C ALA A 55 -19.32 -3.67 -9.74
N VAL A 56 -18.83 -2.47 -9.37
CA VAL A 56 -18.39 -2.15 -8.01
C VAL A 56 -19.58 -2.22 -7.03
N ALA A 57 -20.71 -1.57 -7.35
CA ALA A 57 -21.88 -1.56 -6.50
C ALA A 57 -22.46 -2.98 -6.30
N ASN A 58 -22.48 -3.79 -7.36
CA ASN A 58 -22.93 -5.18 -7.30
C ASN A 58 -22.03 -6.06 -6.41
N ALA A 59 -20.71 -5.87 -6.46
CA ALA A 59 -19.76 -6.61 -5.63
C ALA A 59 -19.87 -6.25 -4.14
N VAL A 60 -20.23 -5.00 -3.83
CA VAL A 60 -20.43 -4.54 -2.44
C VAL A 60 -21.81 -4.96 -1.90
N ARG A 61 -22.79 -5.21 -2.77
CA ARG A 61 -24.17 -5.53 -2.35
C ARG A 61 -24.21 -6.77 -1.44
N GLY A 62 -24.86 -6.64 -0.30
CA GLY A 62 -24.93 -7.68 0.74
C GLY A 62 -23.69 -7.77 1.64
N SER A 63 -22.70 -6.90 1.44
CA SER A 63 -21.59 -6.72 2.36
C SER A 63 -21.81 -5.45 3.19
N GLY A 64 -21.71 -5.54 4.52
CA GLY A 64 -21.81 -4.36 5.38
C GLY A 64 -20.55 -3.49 5.33
N GLN A 65 -19.47 -4.05 4.81
CA GLN A 65 -18.14 -3.42 4.74
C GLN A 65 -17.35 -3.94 3.54
N PHE A 66 -16.41 -3.12 3.05
CA PHE A 66 -15.47 -3.56 2.02
C PHE A 66 -14.11 -2.87 2.17
N VAL A 67 -13.09 -3.48 1.57
CA VAL A 67 -11.72 -2.99 1.57
C VAL A 67 -11.32 -2.63 0.15
N VAL A 68 -10.69 -1.48 -0.04
CA VAL A 68 -10.09 -1.06 -1.31
C VAL A 68 -8.58 -1.09 -1.17
N ALA A 69 -7.93 -2.09 -1.79
CA ALA A 69 -6.49 -2.30 -1.82
C ALA A 69 -5.99 -2.48 -3.26
N ILE A 70 -6.53 -1.67 -4.17
CA ILE A 70 -6.18 -1.70 -5.60
C ILE A 70 -4.92 -0.89 -5.89
N GLY A 71 -4.27 -1.23 -7.00
CA GLY A 71 -3.23 -0.42 -7.64
C GLY A 71 -3.48 -0.34 -9.14
N PHE A 72 -3.00 0.74 -9.75
CA PHE A 72 -2.98 0.93 -11.20
C PHE A 72 -1.54 0.93 -11.71
N PRO A 73 -1.31 0.64 -13.01
CA PRO A 73 0.02 0.77 -13.60
C PRO A 73 0.65 2.13 -13.28
N TYR A 74 1.94 2.15 -12.96
CA TYR A 74 2.65 3.32 -12.44
C TYR A 74 2.91 4.37 -13.53
N SER A 75 1.86 5.14 -13.85
CA SER A 75 1.86 6.19 -14.87
C SER A 75 1.05 7.39 -14.39
N GLY A 76 1.68 8.56 -14.30
CA GLY A 76 1.04 9.79 -13.85
C GLY A 76 -0.12 10.22 -14.76
N ILE A 77 0.01 10.03 -16.08
CA ILE A 77 -1.06 10.33 -17.05
C ILE A 77 -2.27 9.44 -16.79
N LEU A 78 -2.06 8.13 -16.61
CA LEU A 78 -3.14 7.19 -16.30
C LEU A 78 -3.78 7.52 -14.96
N TRP A 79 -2.96 7.78 -13.92
CA TRP A 79 -3.44 8.03 -12.56
C TRP A 79 -4.36 9.24 -12.46
N ARG A 80 -4.07 10.31 -13.20
CA ARG A 80 -4.90 11.51 -13.25
C ARG A 80 -6.37 11.20 -13.53
N ASP A 81 -6.62 10.22 -14.39
CA ASP A 81 -7.95 9.88 -14.85
C ASP A 81 -8.58 8.72 -14.05
N VAL A 82 -7.80 7.66 -13.76
CA VAL A 82 -8.35 6.44 -13.16
C VAL A 82 -8.58 6.52 -11.65
N TRP A 83 -7.71 7.20 -10.89
CA TRP A 83 -7.88 7.27 -9.43
C TRP A 83 -9.13 8.04 -9.02
N PRO A 84 -9.40 9.26 -9.53
CA PRO A 84 -10.63 9.96 -9.20
C PRO A 84 -11.88 9.17 -9.59
N ARG A 85 -11.88 8.55 -10.76
CA ARG A 85 -13.00 7.73 -11.24
C ARG A 85 -13.24 6.50 -10.35
N ALA A 86 -12.19 5.75 -10.02
CA ALA A 86 -12.32 4.57 -9.15
C ALA A 86 -12.86 4.94 -7.77
N ILE A 87 -12.31 6.00 -7.14
CA ILE A 87 -12.79 6.44 -5.82
C ILE A 87 -14.23 6.97 -5.88
N SER A 88 -14.61 7.66 -6.96
CA SER A 88 -16.02 8.04 -7.17
C SER A 88 -16.95 6.84 -7.22
N ASN A 89 -16.55 5.74 -7.89
CA ASN A 89 -17.33 4.51 -7.96
C ASN A 89 -17.47 3.84 -6.58
N PHE A 90 -16.38 3.77 -5.79
CA PHE A 90 -16.44 3.23 -4.43
C PHE A 90 -17.30 4.08 -3.49
N VAL A 91 -17.21 5.39 -3.59
CA VAL A 91 -18.08 6.32 -2.83
C VAL A 91 -19.55 6.13 -3.25
N ALA A 92 -19.83 6.00 -4.54
CA ALA A 92 -21.18 5.70 -5.04
C ALA A 92 -21.70 4.37 -4.48
N ALA A 93 -20.85 3.33 -4.39
CA ALA A 93 -21.22 2.06 -3.78
C ALA A 93 -21.54 2.21 -2.28
N CYS A 94 -20.75 3.03 -1.52
CA CYS A 94 -21.08 3.37 -0.13
C CYS A 94 -22.48 4.00 -0.03
N LYS A 95 -22.76 4.99 -0.87
CA LYS A 95 -24.08 5.69 -0.89
C LYS A 95 -25.22 4.74 -1.19
N ALA A 96 -25.06 3.87 -2.18
CA ALA A 96 -26.10 2.95 -2.65
C ALA A 96 -26.38 1.81 -1.66
N THR A 97 -25.39 1.34 -0.90
CA THR A 97 -25.49 0.15 -0.07
C THR A 97 -25.47 0.42 1.44
N GLY A 98 -25.02 1.61 1.84
CA GLY A 98 -24.73 1.95 3.22
C GLY A 98 -23.49 1.23 3.80
N ALA A 99 -22.73 0.52 2.98
CA ALA A 99 -21.53 -0.19 3.42
C ALA A 99 -20.41 0.79 3.82
N ARG A 100 -19.60 0.39 4.80
CA ARG A 100 -18.40 1.13 5.22
C ARG A 100 -17.21 0.73 4.35
N MET A 101 -16.36 1.69 4.02
CA MET A 101 -15.16 1.48 3.21
C MET A 101 -13.90 1.66 4.06
N VAL A 102 -13.02 0.67 4.08
CA VAL A 102 -11.62 0.84 4.49
C VAL A 102 -10.78 0.95 3.23
N PHE A 103 -10.15 2.11 3.03
CA PHE A 103 -9.34 2.40 1.85
C PHE A 103 -7.85 2.36 2.21
N MET A 104 -7.13 1.37 1.67
CA MET A 104 -5.67 1.35 1.75
C MET A 104 -5.09 2.39 0.80
N ASP A 105 -4.58 3.46 1.36
CA ASP A 105 -4.08 4.64 0.67
C ASP A 105 -2.56 4.75 0.83
N ASP A 106 -1.92 5.55 -0.01
CA ASP A 106 -0.53 5.95 0.09
C ASP A 106 -0.39 7.33 0.78
N LEU A 107 0.77 7.94 0.67
CA LEU A 107 1.08 9.26 1.22
C LEU A 107 1.38 10.31 0.13
N TYR A 108 1.23 9.95 -1.15
CA TYR A 108 1.62 10.79 -2.29
C TYR A 108 0.83 12.09 -2.37
N MET A 109 -0.42 12.10 -1.88
CA MET A 109 -1.27 13.29 -1.87
C MET A 109 -0.69 14.45 -1.06
N TYR A 110 0.28 14.21 -0.20
CA TYR A 110 0.95 15.28 0.54
C TYR A 110 2.06 15.96 -0.26
N GLY A 111 2.58 15.33 -1.33
CA GLY A 111 3.69 15.83 -2.13
C GLY A 111 5.00 15.95 -1.34
N PRO A 112 5.97 16.73 -1.84
CA PRO A 112 7.25 16.91 -1.16
C PRO A 112 7.08 17.65 0.18
N ARG A 113 7.56 17.03 1.26
CA ARG A 113 7.58 17.59 2.63
C ARG A 113 8.96 17.37 3.25
N THR A 114 9.26 18.19 4.26
CA THR A 114 10.51 18.12 5.03
C THR A 114 10.27 17.80 6.52
N THR A 115 9.01 17.70 6.90
CA THR A 115 8.56 17.34 8.25
C THR A 115 7.81 16.02 8.20
N PRO A 116 7.70 15.27 9.31
CA PRO A 116 6.90 14.05 9.37
C PRO A 116 5.47 14.30 8.88
N LEU A 117 4.96 13.37 8.05
CA LEU A 117 3.64 13.45 7.46
C LEU A 117 2.56 13.22 8.52
N THR A 118 1.56 14.08 8.55
CA THR A 118 0.38 13.96 9.44
C THR A 118 -0.90 13.90 8.61
N GLU A 119 -1.98 13.36 9.18
CA GLU A 119 -3.27 13.24 8.48
C GLU A 119 -3.89 14.60 8.13
N THR A 120 -3.52 15.64 8.87
CA THR A 120 -4.06 17.00 8.73
C THR A 120 -3.29 17.88 7.76
N MET A 121 -2.18 17.38 7.20
CA MET A 121 -1.40 18.14 6.22
C MET A 121 -2.23 18.50 4.99
N PRO A 122 -2.01 19.71 4.43
CA PRO A 122 -2.69 20.13 3.22
C PRO A 122 -2.31 19.23 2.03
N LEU A 123 -3.31 18.91 1.22
CA LEU A 123 -3.14 18.12 0.00
C LEU A 123 -2.35 18.91 -1.04
N SER A 124 -1.48 18.21 -1.76
CA SER A 124 -0.56 18.79 -2.74
C SER A 124 -1.17 18.79 -4.16
N TYR A 125 -0.74 19.76 -4.96
CA TYR A 125 -0.95 19.79 -6.40
C TYR A 125 0.34 19.50 -7.19
N TYR A 126 1.37 19.04 -6.51
CA TYR A 126 2.66 18.73 -7.10
C TYR A 126 2.56 17.59 -8.09
N GLY A 127 3.01 17.79 -9.32
CA GLY A 127 3.09 16.75 -10.34
C GLY A 127 1.76 16.06 -10.69
N LEU A 128 1.84 14.94 -11.39
CA LEU A 128 0.64 14.18 -11.81
C LEU A 128 0.14 13.19 -10.76
N LYS A 129 1.05 12.36 -10.19
CA LYS A 129 0.66 11.31 -9.23
C LYS A 129 0.20 11.87 -7.89
N PRO A 130 0.93 12.80 -7.23
CA PRO A 130 0.44 13.45 -6.02
C PRO A 130 -0.87 14.19 -6.24
N ALA A 131 -1.02 14.92 -7.38
CA ALA A 131 -2.27 15.61 -7.71
C ALA A 131 -3.44 14.63 -7.93
N ALA A 132 -3.21 13.49 -8.61
CA ALA A 132 -4.23 12.45 -8.80
C ALA A 132 -4.68 11.85 -7.46
N ARG A 133 -3.74 11.55 -6.55
CA ARG A 133 -4.07 11.05 -5.21
C ARG A 133 -4.78 12.11 -4.36
N SER A 134 -4.40 13.38 -4.49
CA SER A 134 -5.10 14.49 -3.86
C SER A 134 -6.54 14.64 -4.36
N ALA A 135 -6.77 14.50 -5.66
CA ALA A 135 -8.11 14.53 -6.23
C ALA A 135 -8.98 13.36 -5.71
N ALA A 136 -8.44 12.14 -5.70
CA ALA A 136 -9.09 10.96 -5.14
C ALA A 136 -9.43 11.16 -3.64
N THR A 137 -8.50 11.72 -2.87
CA THR A 137 -8.70 12.02 -1.45
C THR A 137 -9.84 13.01 -1.23
N ARG A 138 -9.90 14.10 -2.00
CA ARG A 138 -11.00 15.10 -1.88
C ARG A 138 -12.36 14.48 -2.14
N ILE A 139 -12.49 13.55 -3.10
CA ILE A 139 -13.77 12.91 -3.43
C ILE A 139 -14.34 12.20 -2.21
N TRP A 140 -13.58 11.33 -1.56
CA TRP A 140 -14.10 10.61 -0.41
C TRP A 140 -14.26 11.52 0.82
N MET A 141 -13.37 12.51 1.03
CA MET A 141 -13.50 13.47 2.15
C MET A 141 -14.76 14.31 2.04
N VAL A 142 -15.10 14.81 0.86
CA VAL A 142 -16.33 15.58 0.63
C VAL A 142 -17.56 14.72 0.90
N ALA A 143 -17.59 13.49 0.39
CA ALA A 143 -18.71 12.58 0.60
C ALA A 143 -18.86 12.18 2.09
N ALA A 144 -17.74 11.99 2.80
CA ALA A 144 -17.77 11.70 4.22
C ALA A 144 -18.25 12.90 5.03
N ALA A 145 -17.77 14.10 4.74
CA ALA A 145 -18.22 15.35 5.41
C ALA A 145 -19.71 15.63 5.19
N ALA A 146 -20.26 15.23 4.04
CA ALA A 146 -21.69 15.32 3.76
C ALA A 146 -22.53 14.18 4.41
N GLY A 147 -21.89 13.25 5.13
CA GLY A 147 -22.57 12.08 5.71
C GLY A 147 -23.01 11.02 4.69
N GLU A 148 -22.53 11.11 3.44
CA GLU A 148 -22.96 10.26 2.33
C GLU A 148 -22.18 8.95 2.23
N ALA A 149 -20.95 8.91 2.79
CA ALA A 149 -20.10 7.73 2.76
C ALA A 149 -19.28 7.61 4.05
N ARG A 150 -19.21 6.41 4.61
CA ARG A 150 -18.36 6.10 5.77
C ARG A 150 -17.05 5.50 5.27
N VAL A 151 -15.99 6.32 5.23
CA VAL A 151 -14.67 5.97 4.72
C VAL A 151 -13.62 6.14 5.81
N ALA A 152 -12.87 5.09 6.09
CA ALA A 152 -11.63 5.15 6.85
C ALA A 152 -10.45 4.92 5.90
N ALA A 153 -9.63 5.94 5.66
CA ALA A 153 -8.46 5.80 4.79
C ALA A 153 -7.23 5.47 5.64
N LEU A 154 -6.70 4.24 5.52
CA LEU A 154 -5.44 3.83 6.11
C LEU A 154 -4.29 4.23 5.19
N ARG A 155 -3.42 5.12 5.63
CA ARG A 155 -2.26 5.62 4.88
C ARG A 155 -0.98 5.03 5.40
N ALA A 156 -0.17 4.50 4.50
CA ALA A 156 1.13 3.93 4.85
C ALA A 156 2.20 4.34 3.83
N PRO A 157 3.47 4.43 4.26
CA PRO A 157 4.61 4.66 3.38
C PRO A 157 4.91 3.41 2.54
N ASP A 158 6.12 3.33 1.97
CA ASP A 158 6.52 2.18 1.17
C ASP A 158 6.37 0.85 1.93
N PHE A 159 5.85 -0.16 1.23
CA PHE A 159 5.57 -1.46 1.81
C PHE A 159 6.77 -2.40 1.71
N TYR A 160 6.89 -3.32 2.66
CA TYR A 160 7.71 -4.50 2.55
C TYR A 160 6.98 -5.70 3.18
N GLY A 161 7.46 -6.90 2.90
CA GLY A 161 6.81 -8.10 3.39
C GLY A 161 6.61 -9.15 2.31
N PRO A 162 6.02 -10.30 2.64
CA PRO A 162 5.76 -11.37 1.70
C PRO A 162 4.97 -10.92 0.47
N GLY A 163 5.50 -11.20 -0.73
CA GLY A 163 4.87 -10.89 -2.00
C GLY A 163 4.93 -9.44 -2.45
N VAL A 164 5.73 -8.58 -1.80
CA VAL A 164 5.96 -7.19 -2.20
C VAL A 164 7.17 -7.12 -3.13
N GLY A 165 6.94 -7.10 -4.45
CA GLY A 165 8.00 -6.96 -5.44
C GLY A 165 8.37 -5.50 -5.72
N LEU A 166 7.37 -4.69 -6.12
CA LEU A 166 7.55 -3.28 -6.47
C LEU A 166 7.61 -2.38 -5.22
N SER A 167 8.75 -2.35 -4.57
CA SER A 167 9.04 -1.52 -3.40
C SER A 167 10.53 -1.32 -3.27
N PHE A 168 10.94 -0.30 -2.51
CA PHE A 168 12.33 -0.08 -2.11
C PHE A 168 12.95 -1.29 -1.41
N LEU A 169 12.16 -1.96 -0.56
CA LEU A 169 12.55 -3.19 0.15
C LEU A 169 11.99 -4.46 -0.55
N GLY A 170 11.72 -4.38 -1.85
CA GLY A 170 11.19 -5.46 -2.68
C GLY A 170 12.26 -6.24 -3.45
N ASP A 171 11.93 -6.55 -4.73
CA ASP A 171 12.74 -7.41 -5.62
C ASP A 171 14.20 -6.97 -5.78
N THR A 172 14.44 -5.64 -5.89
CA THR A 172 15.78 -5.09 -6.16
C THR A 172 16.67 -5.02 -4.92
N SER A 173 16.11 -5.17 -3.75
CA SER A 173 16.82 -5.08 -2.46
C SER A 173 16.76 -6.40 -1.70
N ILE A 174 15.73 -6.63 -0.87
CA ILE A 174 15.61 -7.87 -0.07
C ILE A 174 15.55 -9.09 -1.00
N GLY A 175 14.84 -9.01 -2.13
CA GLY A 175 14.78 -10.09 -3.10
C GLY A 175 16.13 -10.46 -3.71
N LYS A 176 17.00 -9.49 -4.00
CA LYS A 176 18.37 -9.73 -4.45
C LYS A 176 19.23 -10.32 -3.34
N LEU A 177 19.18 -9.76 -2.12
CA LEU A 177 19.92 -10.28 -0.97
C LEU A 177 19.49 -11.71 -0.61
N ALA A 178 18.22 -12.05 -0.75
CA ALA A 178 17.71 -13.40 -0.55
C ALA A 178 18.28 -14.43 -1.55
N GLN A 179 18.81 -13.96 -2.70
CA GLN A 179 19.47 -14.74 -3.73
C GLN A 179 21.01 -14.60 -3.70
N ASP A 180 21.57 -14.07 -2.62
CA ASP A 180 23.01 -13.79 -2.46
C ASP A 180 23.58 -12.84 -3.55
N LYS A 181 22.72 -11.92 -4.06
CA LYS A 181 23.08 -10.91 -5.06
C LYS A 181 23.12 -9.51 -4.45
N PRO A 182 23.93 -8.59 -5.00
CA PRO A 182 23.98 -7.21 -4.53
C PRO A 182 22.61 -6.53 -4.62
N ALA A 183 22.20 -5.85 -3.55
CA ALA A 183 21.01 -5.03 -3.53
C ALA A 183 21.20 -3.73 -4.32
N VAL A 184 20.16 -3.30 -5.00
CA VAL A 184 20.11 -2.03 -5.73
C VAL A 184 19.05 -1.15 -5.11
N PHE A 185 19.43 0.09 -4.75
CA PHE A 185 18.54 1.09 -4.17
C PHE A 185 18.47 2.32 -5.06
N VAL A 186 17.30 2.95 -5.11
CA VAL A 186 17.10 4.27 -5.71
C VAL A 186 17.24 5.32 -4.61
N GLY A 187 18.12 6.32 -4.80
CA GLY A 187 18.40 7.34 -3.79
C GLY A 187 19.48 6.94 -2.78
N SER A 188 19.61 7.72 -1.72
CA SER A 188 20.61 7.49 -0.67
C SER A 188 20.06 6.57 0.42
N PRO A 189 20.80 5.51 0.80
CA PRO A 189 20.40 4.65 1.92
C PRO A 189 20.55 5.34 3.29
N ASP A 190 21.18 6.50 3.35
CA ASP A 190 21.39 7.28 4.58
C ASP A 190 20.26 8.25 4.88
N VAL A 191 19.30 8.39 3.96
CA VAL A 191 18.10 9.19 4.18
C VAL A 191 17.09 8.39 4.99
N LEU A 192 16.55 9.01 6.05
CA LEU A 192 15.51 8.40 6.87
C LEU A 192 14.24 8.15 6.05
N HIS A 193 13.79 6.92 6.02
CA HIS A 193 12.60 6.52 5.29
C HIS A 193 11.80 5.50 6.10
N ASP A 194 10.53 5.80 6.34
CA ASP A 194 9.64 4.87 7.02
C ASP A 194 9.08 3.84 6.03
N TYR A 195 8.89 2.62 6.54
CA TYR A 195 8.33 1.49 5.79
C TYR A 195 7.19 0.85 6.56
N ALA A 196 6.30 0.17 5.84
CA ALA A 196 5.18 -0.52 6.45
C ALA A 196 5.22 -2.02 6.11
N TYR A 197 5.15 -2.87 7.14
CA TYR A 197 5.13 -4.33 6.98
C TYR A 197 3.73 -4.80 6.59
N VAL A 198 3.60 -5.51 5.48
CA VAL A 198 2.29 -5.89 4.90
C VAL A 198 1.40 -6.70 5.86
N PRO A 199 1.88 -7.67 6.63
CA PRO A 199 1.04 -8.35 7.62
C PRO A 199 0.47 -7.41 8.69
N ASP A 200 1.24 -6.41 9.13
CA ASP A 200 0.76 -5.41 10.09
C ASP A 200 -0.24 -4.44 9.45
N ILE A 201 -0.02 -4.06 8.17
CA ILE A 201 -1.02 -3.29 7.41
C ILE A 201 -2.35 -4.06 7.38
N ALA A 202 -2.33 -5.37 7.14
CA ALA A 202 -3.52 -6.19 7.17
C ALA A 202 -4.18 -6.18 8.57
N GLY A 203 -3.37 -6.19 9.65
CA GLY A 203 -3.84 -5.98 11.01
C GLY A 203 -4.53 -4.63 11.19
N ALA A 204 -3.94 -3.54 10.70
CA ALA A 204 -4.52 -2.20 10.78
C ALA A 204 -5.83 -2.09 9.96
N VAL A 205 -5.88 -2.72 8.78
CA VAL A 205 -7.13 -2.81 7.98
C VAL A 205 -8.24 -3.51 8.76
N THR A 206 -7.96 -4.68 9.37
CA THR A 206 -8.97 -5.40 10.16
C THR A 206 -9.37 -4.62 11.40
N THR A 207 -8.45 -3.94 12.07
CA THR A 207 -8.74 -3.02 13.18
C THR A 207 -9.74 -1.93 12.76
N LEU A 208 -9.56 -1.31 11.59
CA LEU A 208 -10.48 -0.30 11.09
C LEU A 208 -11.83 -0.88 10.67
N LEU A 209 -11.87 -2.10 10.13
CA LEU A 209 -13.14 -2.77 9.85
C LEU A 209 -13.98 -2.97 11.11
N ASP A 210 -13.34 -3.29 12.24
CA ASP A 210 -13.99 -3.54 13.53
C ASP A 210 -14.18 -2.26 14.37
N ALA A 211 -13.61 -1.13 13.92
CA ALA A 211 -13.68 0.13 14.64
C ALA A 211 -15.11 0.71 14.66
N PRO A 212 -15.45 1.52 15.68
CA PRO A 212 -16.73 2.22 15.75
C PRO A 212 -16.86 3.25 14.62
N ASP A 213 -18.09 3.68 14.33
CA ASP A 213 -18.38 4.65 13.26
C ASP A 213 -17.58 5.96 13.40
N ALA A 214 -17.20 6.35 14.59
CA ALA A 214 -16.33 7.51 14.85
C ALA A 214 -14.93 7.40 14.22
N ALA A 215 -14.48 6.20 13.85
CA ALA A 215 -13.22 5.99 13.13
C ALA A 215 -13.33 6.29 11.63
N PHE A 216 -14.55 6.45 11.11
CA PHE A 216 -14.80 6.75 9.71
C PHE A 216 -14.95 8.26 9.47
N GLY A 217 -14.88 8.68 8.22
CA GLY A 217 -14.84 10.08 7.82
C GLY A 217 -13.45 10.72 7.93
N GLN A 218 -12.41 9.93 8.16
CA GLN A 218 -11.06 10.43 8.38
C GLN A 218 -9.96 9.50 7.83
N ALA A 219 -8.75 10.05 7.75
CA ALA A 219 -7.55 9.28 7.46
C ALA A 219 -6.88 8.84 8.77
N TRP A 220 -6.19 7.71 8.70
CA TRP A 220 -5.36 7.14 9.76
C TRP A 220 -4.00 6.81 9.17
N GLN A 221 -2.94 7.30 9.79
CA GLN A 221 -1.61 6.90 9.38
C GLN A 221 -1.19 5.63 10.12
N TYR A 222 -0.61 4.68 9.40
CA TYR A 222 -0.20 3.40 9.96
C TYR A 222 0.80 3.58 11.11
N ALA A 223 0.67 2.73 12.14
CA ALA A 223 1.52 2.79 13.32
C ALA A 223 2.93 2.26 13.01
N LEU A 224 3.80 3.13 12.54
CA LEU A 224 5.21 2.84 12.32
C LEU A 224 6.01 2.98 13.60
N ARG A 225 7.08 2.20 13.69
CA ARG A 225 8.11 2.41 14.71
C ARG A 225 9.02 3.55 14.23
N ALA A 226 8.84 4.72 14.82
CA ALA A 226 9.68 5.89 14.53
C ALA A 226 11.00 5.80 15.34
N ASN A 227 11.83 4.80 15.06
CA ASN A 227 13.21 4.79 15.55
C ASN A 227 14.14 5.12 14.38
N PRO A 228 14.92 6.21 14.45
CA PRO A 228 15.89 6.56 13.40
C PRO A 228 16.84 5.42 13.04
N ASP A 229 17.20 4.58 14.03
CA ASP A 229 18.06 3.43 13.82
C ASP A 229 17.35 2.30 13.07
N ASP A 230 16.05 2.10 13.29
CA ASP A 230 15.22 1.13 12.56
C ASP A 230 15.03 1.53 11.09
N ALA A 231 14.84 2.83 10.81
CA ALA A 231 14.71 3.34 9.45
C ALA A 231 15.97 3.13 8.58
N ARG A 232 17.13 3.02 9.23
CA ARG A 232 18.44 2.71 8.59
C ARG A 232 18.74 1.21 8.54
N TYR A 233 17.88 0.38 9.08
CA TYR A 233 18.13 -1.04 9.25
C TYR A 233 18.57 -1.77 7.97
N PRO A 234 17.97 -1.59 6.80
CA PRO A 234 18.43 -2.23 5.57
C PRO A 234 19.85 -1.82 5.19
N ALA A 235 20.26 -0.59 5.49
CA ALA A 235 21.60 -0.09 5.23
C ALA A 235 22.62 -0.62 6.27
N ASN A 236 22.25 -0.74 7.53
CA ASN A 236 23.12 -1.19 8.61
C ASN A 236 23.43 -2.69 8.54
N ARG A 237 22.49 -3.55 8.13
CA ARG A 237 22.77 -4.98 7.94
C ARG A 237 23.82 -5.28 6.87
N ARG A 238 24.06 -4.36 5.94
CA ARG A 238 25.18 -4.50 4.99
C ARG A 238 26.54 -4.64 5.68
N ARG A 239 26.74 -3.92 6.80
CA ARG A 239 28.00 -3.98 7.58
C ARG A 239 28.19 -5.32 8.30
N HIS A 240 27.10 -5.98 8.66
CA HIS A 240 27.14 -7.25 9.39
C HIS A 240 27.13 -8.48 8.47
N ALA A 241 26.64 -8.35 7.23
CA ALA A 241 26.57 -9.46 6.28
C ALA A 241 27.76 -9.56 5.32
N GLY A 242 28.80 -8.71 5.47
CA GLY A 242 29.96 -8.74 4.59
C GLY A 242 29.70 -8.34 3.13
N CYS A 243 28.53 -7.81 2.83
CA CYS A 243 28.18 -7.32 1.50
C CYS A 243 28.60 -5.86 1.35
N GLU A 244 29.74 -5.60 0.74
CA GLU A 244 30.08 -4.26 0.25
C GLU A 244 29.06 -3.87 -0.81
N ALA A 245 28.22 -2.88 -0.49
CA ALA A 245 27.34 -2.30 -1.48
C ALA A 245 28.15 -1.54 -2.51
N ALA A 246 28.21 -2.04 -3.70
CA ALA A 246 28.72 -1.28 -4.82
C ALA A 246 27.88 -0.01 -4.96
N HIS A 247 28.47 1.15 -4.63
CA HIS A 247 27.92 2.47 -4.94
C HIS A 247 28.01 2.67 -6.47
N GLN A 248 27.06 2.09 -7.19
CA GLN A 248 26.90 2.40 -8.61
C GLN A 248 25.98 3.60 -8.73
N ARG A 249 26.57 4.77 -8.78
CA ARG A 249 25.89 6.05 -9.07
C ARG A 249 25.24 6.09 -10.48
N ASP A 250 25.57 5.15 -11.37
CA ASP A 250 25.18 5.22 -12.79
C ASP A 250 24.79 3.89 -13.43
N ALA A 251 24.51 2.82 -12.69
CA ALA A 251 24.24 1.51 -13.27
C ALA A 251 22.73 1.23 -13.50
N CYS A 252 22.06 2.10 -14.23
CA CYS A 252 20.75 1.82 -14.84
C CYS A 252 20.81 1.71 -16.36
N LEU A 253 21.98 1.46 -16.96
CA LEU A 253 22.13 1.56 -18.41
C LEU A 253 22.37 0.23 -19.17
N ASP A 254 22.36 -0.91 -18.48
CA ASP A 254 22.57 -2.18 -19.17
C ASP A 254 21.51 -3.23 -18.80
N ALA A 255 20.37 -3.21 -19.47
CA ALA A 255 19.58 -4.39 -19.89
C ALA A 255 18.20 -3.99 -20.45
N GLY A 256 18.04 -4.03 -21.76
CA GLY A 256 16.86 -4.24 -22.61
C GLY A 256 15.55 -3.55 -22.22
N PRO A 257 14.56 -3.37 -22.98
CA PRO A 257 14.36 -2.39 -24.03
C PRO A 257 14.31 -0.94 -23.49
N GLU A 258 15.22 -0.11 -23.90
CA GLU A 258 15.52 1.27 -23.49
C GLU A 258 14.28 2.17 -23.27
N ARG A 259 13.22 1.98 -24.01
CA ARG A 259 11.98 2.79 -23.91
C ARG A 259 11.22 2.59 -22.60
N HIS A 260 11.17 1.37 -22.06
CA HIS A 260 10.45 1.08 -20.81
C HIS A 260 11.22 1.60 -19.59
N VAL A 261 12.53 1.49 -19.61
CA VAL A 261 13.41 2.03 -18.55
C VAL A 261 13.33 3.55 -18.51
N LEU A 262 13.39 4.22 -19.66
CA LEU A 262 13.25 5.68 -19.73
C LEU A 262 11.88 6.18 -19.28
N ALA A 263 10.81 5.43 -19.59
CA ALA A 263 9.46 5.73 -19.11
C ALA A 263 9.38 5.60 -17.59
N LEU A 264 9.89 4.52 -17.02
CA LEU A 264 9.92 4.31 -15.57
C LEU A 264 10.76 5.39 -14.86
N LEU A 265 11.92 5.75 -15.38
CA LEU A 265 12.76 6.80 -14.81
C LEU A 265 12.06 8.19 -14.82
N ARG A 266 11.26 8.50 -15.83
CA ARG A 266 10.42 9.71 -15.85
C ARG A 266 9.38 9.67 -14.74
N GLU A 267 8.70 8.55 -14.58
CA GLU A 267 7.69 8.35 -13.55
C GLU A 267 8.29 8.42 -12.14
N LEU A 268 9.49 7.89 -11.94
CA LEU A 268 10.22 7.96 -10.67
C LEU A 268 10.75 9.38 -10.38
N LYS A 269 11.12 10.15 -11.40
CA LYS A 269 11.64 11.51 -11.21
C LYS A 269 10.66 12.41 -10.46
N GLU A 270 9.37 12.32 -10.78
CA GLU A 270 8.31 13.06 -10.11
C GLU A 270 8.22 12.70 -8.62
N MET A 271 8.44 11.43 -8.29
CA MET A 271 8.30 10.89 -6.95
C MET A 271 9.60 10.91 -6.13
N ARG A 272 10.65 11.53 -6.65
CA ARG A 272 11.98 11.58 -6.05
C ARG A 272 12.00 12.14 -4.62
N PHE A 273 11.04 12.98 -4.27
CA PHE A 273 10.90 13.57 -2.94
C PHE A 273 10.73 12.52 -1.82
N GLN A 274 10.38 11.30 -2.13
CA GLN A 274 10.32 10.22 -1.15
C GLN A 274 11.72 9.71 -0.76
N TRP A 275 12.75 9.95 -1.58
CA TRP A 275 14.07 9.32 -1.44
C TRP A 275 15.24 10.30 -1.35
N ASP A 276 15.01 11.58 -1.67
CA ASP A 276 16.05 12.61 -1.61
C ASP A 276 16.06 13.41 -0.30
N ARG A 277 15.12 13.11 0.59
CA ARG A 277 14.91 13.77 1.90
C ARG A 277 14.23 12.82 2.88
N PRO A 278 14.23 13.11 4.20
CA PRO A 278 13.49 12.31 5.16
C PRO A 278 12.03 12.15 4.76
N TYR A 279 11.56 10.91 4.74
CA TYR A 279 10.18 10.54 4.43
C TYR A 279 9.62 9.75 5.61
N GLN A 280 9.12 10.47 6.60
CA GLN A 280 8.67 9.95 7.88
C GLN A 280 7.19 10.23 8.11
N VAL A 281 6.55 9.40 8.92
CA VAL A 281 5.12 9.42 9.19
C VAL A 281 4.88 9.61 10.68
N ASP A 282 4.01 10.55 11.04
CA ASP A 282 3.49 10.66 12.39
C ASP A 282 2.21 9.81 12.53
N ALA A 283 2.36 8.64 13.13
CA ALA A 283 1.26 7.71 13.39
C ALA A 283 0.68 7.83 14.81
N SER A 284 0.94 8.92 15.52
CA SER A 284 0.54 9.11 16.91
C SER A 284 -0.97 8.95 17.13
N ARG A 285 -1.79 9.42 16.18
CA ARG A 285 -3.25 9.29 16.25
C ARG A 285 -3.72 7.85 16.19
N PHE A 286 -3.18 7.05 15.25
CA PHE A 286 -3.51 5.64 15.15
C PHE A 286 -3.07 4.89 16.41
N LYS A 287 -1.86 5.16 16.90
CA LYS A 287 -1.31 4.55 18.13
C LYS A 287 -2.16 4.84 19.35
N ALA A 288 -2.62 6.06 19.48
CA ALA A 288 -3.46 6.47 20.60
C ALA A 288 -4.87 5.86 20.55
N ALA A 289 -5.42 5.65 19.34
CA ALA A 289 -6.78 5.15 19.16
C ALA A 289 -6.88 3.62 19.18
N PHE A 290 -5.83 2.91 18.77
CA PHE A 290 -5.88 1.46 18.53
C PHE A 290 -4.72 0.74 19.21
N TRP A 291 -3.58 0.61 18.52
CA TRP A 291 -2.42 -0.15 19.01
C TRP A 291 -1.11 0.40 18.45
N SER A 292 0.00 0.07 19.12
CA SER A 292 1.34 0.53 18.75
C SER A 292 2.34 -0.61 18.47
N ASP A 293 1.93 -1.86 18.65
CA ASP A 293 2.78 -3.02 18.41
C ASP A 293 2.94 -3.27 16.92
N VAL A 294 4.14 -2.98 16.42
CA VAL A 294 4.53 -3.22 15.04
C VAL A 294 5.63 -4.29 14.99
N THR A 295 5.62 -5.08 13.93
CA THR A 295 6.66 -6.09 13.71
C THR A 295 8.01 -5.42 13.52
N PRO A 296 9.04 -5.76 14.35
CA PRO A 296 10.39 -5.21 14.17
C PRO A 296 10.99 -5.62 12.82
N PHE A 297 11.88 -4.79 12.27
CA PHE A 297 12.62 -5.13 11.05
C PHE A 297 13.41 -6.44 11.18
N GLU A 298 13.93 -6.73 12.38
CA GLU A 298 14.64 -7.97 12.71
C GLU A 298 13.78 -9.23 12.45
N THR A 299 12.47 -9.10 12.52
CA THR A 299 11.50 -10.17 12.23
C THR A 299 10.99 -10.05 10.79
N GLY A 300 10.50 -8.90 10.39
CA GLY A 300 9.83 -8.73 9.10
C GLY A 300 10.75 -8.86 7.88
N VAL A 301 12.03 -8.45 7.99
CA VAL A 301 13.00 -8.58 6.88
C VAL A 301 13.38 -10.03 6.60
N PRO A 302 13.72 -10.87 7.60
CA PRO A 302 13.93 -12.29 7.37
C PRO A 302 12.73 -13.02 6.77
N GLU A 303 11.51 -12.74 7.25
CA GLU A 303 10.28 -13.32 6.70
C GLU A 303 10.06 -12.91 5.24
N THR A 304 10.32 -11.64 4.91
CA THR A 304 10.29 -11.14 3.54
C THR A 304 11.30 -11.87 2.65
N ALA A 305 12.54 -12.05 3.12
CA ALA A 305 13.58 -12.76 2.39
C ALA A 305 13.24 -14.25 2.15
N LEU A 306 12.65 -14.91 3.13
CA LEU A 306 12.18 -16.29 3.00
C LEU A 306 11.10 -16.40 1.92
N ALA A 307 10.13 -15.48 1.88
CA ALA A 307 9.09 -15.45 0.87
C ALA A 307 9.68 -15.33 -0.55
N PHE A 308 10.70 -14.48 -0.76
CA PHE A 308 11.39 -14.38 -2.04
C PHE A 308 12.14 -15.66 -2.45
N ARG A 309 12.74 -16.37 -1.49
CA ARG A 309 13.39 -17.67 -1.74
C ARG A 309 12.39 -18.74 -2.15
N ASP A 310 11.22 -18.77 -1.53
CA ASP A 310 10.18 -19.75 -1.83
C ASP A 310 9.52 -19.48 -3.19
N GLU A 311 9.32 -18.23 -3.57
CA GLU A 311 8.80 -17.84 -4.88
C GLU A 311 9.80 -18.16 -6.02
N SER A 312 11.10 -18.16 -5.75
CA SER A 312 12.15 -18.47 -6.74
C SER A 312 12.37 -19.97 -6.98
N LYS A 313 11.83 -20.84 -6.12
CA LYS A 313 11.93 -22.29 -6.32
C LYS A 313 11.03 -22.74 -7.48
N PRO A 314 11.53 -23.59 -8.41
CA PRO A 314 10.67 -24.17 -9.42
C PRO A 314 9.55 -24.96 -8.73
N ARG A 315 8.30 -24.60 -9.01
CA ARG A 315 7.14 -25.36 -8.53
C ARG A 315 7.20 -26.76 -9.10
N ARG A 316 7.37 -27.78 -8.24
CA ARG A 316 7.32 -29.20 -8.57
C ARG A 316 5.91 -29.63 -8.95
#